data_62cfd89b13404576652ec11765810e97
#
_entry.id   62cfd89b13404576652ec11765810e97
#
_cell.length_a   1.000
_cell.length_b   1.000
_cell.length_c   1.000
_cell.angle_alpha   90.00
_cell.angle_beta   90.00
_cell.angle_gamma   90.00
#
_symmetry.space_group_name_H-M   'P 1'
#
loop_
_entity.id
_entity.type
_entity.pdbx_description
1 polymer ?
#
loop_
_entity_poly.entity_id
_entity_poly.type
_entity_poly.pdbx_seq_one_letter_code
_entity_poly.pdbx_strand_id
1 'polypeptide(L)' 'MKRKGLLKISLKAARINANLTQQEVADKIKVSKHTIINWEKGKTRVGYAHLKVLSEIYDIGMEQIFLG' A
#
# COMPACT_ATOMS: atom_id res chain seq x y z
N MET A 1 1.69 24.43 -8.48
CA MET A 1 1.72 23.92 -8.14
C MET A 1 1.82 22.92 -7.76
N LYS A 2 2.11 22.42 -7.82
CA LYS A 2 2.21 21.59 -7.61
C LYS A 2 2.33 20.98 -6.55
N ARG A 3 1.88 20.53 -6.14
CA ARG A 3 1.88 19.97 -5.10
C ARG A 3 1.62 18.63 -5.06
N LYS A 4 1.63 17.96 -6.07
CA LYS A 4 1.33 16.64 -6.08
C LYS A 4 2.25 15.84 -5.26
N GLY A 5 3.43 16.11 -5.14
CA GLY A 5 4.37 15.36 -4.33
C GLY A 5 4.08 15.45 -2.85
N LEU A 6 3.23 16.39 -2.47
CA LEU A 6 2.89 16.58 -1.06
C LEU A 6 1.68 15.77 -0.62
N LEU A 7 0.96 15.19 -1.57
CA LEU A 7 -0.22 14.42 -1.24
C LEU A 7 0.16 12.99 -1.00
N LYS A 8 -0.21 12.48 0.15
CA LYS A 8 0.06 11.09 0.49
C LYS A 8 -1.23 10.39 0.80
N ILE A 9 -1.31 9.13 0.43
CA ILE A 9 -2.49 8.33 0.73
C ILE A 9 -2.07 7.10 1.50
N SER A 10 -2.98 6.59 2.31
CA SER A 10 -2.69 5.40 3.11
C SER A 10 -2.63 4.18 2.21
N LEU A 11 -2.03 3.11 2.72
CA LEU A 11 -2.03 1.85 1.99
C LEU A 11 -3.44 1.39 1.68
N LYS A 12 -4.34 1.54 2.64
CA LYS A 12 -5.73 1.14 2.43
C LYS A 12 -6.38 1.94 1.32
N ALA A 13 -6.19 3.26 1.34
CA ALA A 13 -6.78 4.11 0.31
C ALA A 13 -6.22 3.79 -1.07
N ALA A 14 -4.92 3.53 -1.15
CA ALA A 14 -4.30 3.17 -2.42
C ALA A 14 -4.87 1.86 -2.95
N ARG A 15 -5.06 0.89 -2.06
CA ARG A 15 -5.64 -0.39 -2.43
C ARG A 15 -7.07 -0.21 -2.97
N ILE A 16 -7.87 0.56 -2.27
CA ILE A 16 -9.26 0.79 -2.67
C ILE A 16 -9.31 1.51 -4.01
N ASN A 17 -8.44 2.48 -4.20
CA ASN A 17 -8.37 3.19 -5.49
C ASN A 17 -7.97 2.25 -6.63
N ALA A 18 -7.23 1.20 -6.32
CA ALA A 18 -6.83 0.22 -7.32
C ALA A 18 -7.90 -0.86 -7.51
N ASN A 19 -9.02 -0.75 -6.80
CA ASN A 19 -10.12 -1.72 -6.87
C ASN A 19 -9.71 -3.14 -6.47
N LEU A 20 -8.87 -3.24 -5.46
CA LEU A 20 -8.40 -4.53 -4.98
C LEU A 20 -8.86 -4.79 -3.56
N THR A 21 -9.20 -6.04 -3.27
CA THR A 21 -9.49 -6.45 -1.90
C THR A 21 -8.19 -6.79 -1.20
N GLN A 22 -8.24 -6.85 0.12
CA GLN A 22 -7.08 -7.26 0.90
C GLN A 22 -6.61 -8.65 0.49
N GLN A 23 -7.55 -9.56 0.25
CA GLN A 23 -7.19 -10.91 -0.15
C GLN A 23 -6.52 -10.94 -1.51
N GLU A 24 -7.00 -10.13 -2.45
CA GLU A 24 -6.39 -10.07 -3.77
C GLU A 24 -4.95 -9.60 -3.70
N VAL A 25 -4.70 -8.59 -2.89
CA VAL A 25 -3.33 -8.08 -2.73
C VAL A 25 -2.46 -9.15 -2.07
N ALA A 26 -2.97 -9.77 -1.01
CA ALA A 26 -2.22 -10.81 -0.32
C ALA A 26 -1.83 -11.94 -1.28
N ASP A 27 -2.75 -12.35 -2.13
CA ASP A 27 -2.50 -13.40 -3.11
C ASP A 27 -1.44 -12.98 -4.13
N LYS A 28 -1.49 -11.72 -4.56
CA LYS A 28 -0.55 -11.23 -5.55
C LYS A 28 0.89 -11.20 -5.05
N ILE A 29 1.08 -10.85 -3.79
CA ILE A 29 2.43 -10.72 -3.25
C ILE A 29 2.79 -11.86 -2.31
N LYS A 30 1.93 -12.87 -2.24
CA LYS A 30 2.22 -14.11 -1.52
C LYS A 30 2.45 -13.94 -0.02
N VAL A 31 1.57 -13.18 0.60
CA VAL A 31 1.56 -13.05 2.06
C VAL A 31 0.15 -13.36 2.52
N SER A 32 -0.05 -13.47 3.83
CA SER A 32 -1.38 -13.73 4.35
C SER A 32 -2.20 -12.45 4.33
N LYS A 33 -3.52 -12.62 4.28
CA LYS A 33 -4.42 -11.47 4.37
C LYS A 33 -4.20 -10.72 5.67
N HIS A 34 -3.90 -11.44 6.74
CA HIS A 34 -3.65 -10.83 8.05
C HIS A 34 -2.46 -9.88 8.00
N THR A 35 -1.45 -10.22 7.21
CA THR A 35 -0.29 -9.34 7.02
C THR A 35 -0.73 -8.02 6.40
N ILE A 36 -1.60 -8.07 5.38
CA ILE A 36 -2.10 -6.85 4.75
C ILE A 36 -2.88 -6.02 5.76
N ILE A 37 -3.73 -6.68 6.54
CA ILE A 37 -4.52 -5.98 7.56
C ILE A 37 -3.61 -5.26 8.55
N ASN A 38 -2.57 -5.95 9.03
CA ASN A 38 -1.66 -5.35 10.00
C ASN A 38 -0.90 -4.17 9.41
N TRP A 39 -0.48 -4.28 8.16
CA TRP A 39 0.19 -3.17 7.50
C TRP A 39 -0.73 -1.96 7.38
N GLU A 40 -1.99 -2.19 7.02
CA GLU A 40 -2.94 -1.09 6.83
C GLU A 40 -3.31 -0.43 8.15
N LYS A 41 -3.29 -1.21 9.24
CA LYS A 41 -3.56 -0.65 10.56
C LYS A 41 -2.33 -0.04 11.22
N GLY A 42 -1.18 -0.20 10.62
CA GLY A 42 0.06 0.31 11.20
C GLY A 42 0.59 -0.54 12.34
N LYS A 43 0.08 -1.76 12.51
CA LYS A 43 0.57 -2.63 13.59
C LYS A 43 1.96 -3.16 13.29
N THR A 44 2.24 -3.43 12.04
CA THR A 44 3.57 -3.85 11.62
C THR A 44 3.99 -2.98 10.45
N ARG A 45 5.30 -2.82 10.29
CA ARG A 45 5.82 -1.96 9.27
C ARG A 45 6.06 -2.73 7.98
N VAL A 46 5.67 -2.14 6.86
CA VAL A 46 5.94 -2.72 5.55
C VAL A 46 7.42 -2.56 5.25
N GLY A 47 8.08 -3.65 4.89
CA GLY A 47 9.48 -3.56 4.48
C GLY A 47 9.61 -2.94 3.10
N TYR A 48 10.81 -2.50 2.78
CA TYR A 48 11.05 -1.80 1.53
C TYR A 48 10.68 -2.63 0.31
N ALA A 49 11.06 -3.90 0.30
CA ALA A 49 10.79 -4.76 -0.86
C ALA A 49 9.30 -4.90 -1.12
N HIS A 50 8.51 -5.10 -0.06
CA HIS A 50 7.07 -5.21 -0.22
C HIS A 50 6.46 -3.87 -0.59
N LEU A 51 6.97 -2.79 -0.02
CA LEU A 51 6.46 -1.47 -0.34
C LEU A 51 6.64 -1.15 -1.82
N LYS A 52 7.79 -1.53 -2.37
CA LYS A 52 8.04 -1.32 -3.78
C LYS A 52 7.03 -2.07 -4.65
N VAL A 53 6.77 -3.34 -4.30
CA VAL A 53 5.80 -4.12 -5.05
C VAL A 53 4.40 -3.53 -4.92
N LEU A 54 4.03 -3.10 -3.72
CA LEU A 54 2.72 -2.50 -3.51
C LEU A 54 2.57 -1.22 -4.33
N SER A 55 3.62 -0.42 -4.39
CA SER A 55 3.55 0.81 -5.17
C SER A 55 3.28 0.51 -6.64
N GLU A 56 3.85 -0.57 -7.14
CA GLU A 56 3.63 -0.98 -8.52
C GLU A 56 2.21 -1.50 -8.74
N ILE A 57 1.72 -2.31 -7.81
CA ILE A 57 0.37 -2.85 -7.90
C ILE A 57 -0.67 -1.74 -7.81
N TYR A 58 -0.44 -0.78 -6.93
CA TYR A 58 -1.36 0.33 -6.73
C TYR A 58 -1.12 1.48 -7.70
N ASP A 59 -0.09 1.37 -8.52
CA ASP A 59 0.25 2.37 -9.55
C ASP A 59 0.43 3.77 -8.97
N ILE A 60 1.19 3.85 -7.91
CA ILE A 60 1.54 5.14 -7.29
C ILE A 60 3.01 5.10 -6.90
N GLY A 61 3.60 6.26 -6.72
CA GLY A 61 4.99 6.33 -6.29
C GLY A 61 5.11 5.96 -4.82
N MET A 62 6.23 5.36 -4.45
CA MET A 62 6.47 4.99 -3.06
C MET A 62 6.42 6.21 -2.15
N GLU A 63 6.88 7.34 -2.64
CA GLU A 63 6.91 8.55 -1.85
C GLU A 63 5.50 9.11 -1.58
N GLN A 64 4.50 8.60 -2.29
CA GLN A 64 3.13 9.05 -2.11
C GLN A 64 2.36 8.21 -1.11
N ILE A 65 2.97 7.16 -0.59
CA ILE A 65 2.30 6.29 0.37
C ILE A 65 2.59 6.78 1.78
N PHE A 66 1.51 7.00 2.52
CA PHE A 66 1.64 7.40 3.91
C PHE A 66 1.64 6.16 4.80
N LEU A 67 2.68 5.95 5.54
CA LEU A 67 2.80 4.79 6.41
C LEU A 67 2.48 5.10 7.87
N GLY A 68 2.20 6.32 8.12
CA GLY A 68 1.72 6.81 9.37
C GLY A 68 2.21 6.39 10.64
#